data_cdc2988fceb8f588b7ab712c2019004b
#
_entry.id   cdc2988fceb8f588b7ab712c2019004b
#
_cell.length_a   1.000
_cell.length_b   1.000
_cell.length_c   1.000
_cell.angle_alpha   90.00
_cell.angle_beta   90.00
_cell.angle_gamma   90.00
#
_symmetry.space_group_name_H-M   'P 1'
#
loop_
_entity.id
_entity.type
_entity.pdbx_description
1 polymer ?
#
loop_
_entity_poly.entity_id
_entity_poly.type
_entity_poly.pdbx_seq_one_letter_code
_entity_poly.pdbx_strand_id
1 'polypeptide(L)'
;MGKSKIYLWRTLASFILVLFTMPLGHALMIMMEKTMTPEAVHYAGFAMGFVGLVMVIIGVFVKGDTRQTLWGLIGGLLFWTGWVEFLFQYYAHRFGVQPEIENGVVVTKPEYLILPASFGFWMMMMTMYIFSTRNGCNFITWIQKRLFGKRKNEIAFQPMTRHTSIVTFMEVNMILWASYLLLMFCYDKNFLGDHHPVTFLVGIGCFFGALYMLKKQLYIASWGANIRMAIATVIVFWTPVEILGRINFFKEFWVHPQEYAVQLLCILAAFILLMGYMWLKGSKKKQNSK
;
A
#
# COMPACT_ATOMS: atom_id res chain seq x y z
N MET A 1 -9.13 -34.47 -8.87
CA MET A 1 -8.67 -33.10 -8.50
C MET A 1 -8.29 -32.37 -9.79
N GLY A 2 -9.13 -31.46 -10.28
CA GLY A 2 -8.83 -30.67 -11.48
C GLY A 2 -7.61 -29.79 -11.25
N LYS A 3 -6.66 -29.77 -12.17
CA LYS A 3 -5.49 -28.88 -12.14
C LYS A 3 -5.99 -27.43 -12.10
N SER A 4 -5.75 -26.73 -11.02
CA SER A 4 -6.13 -25.31 -10.90
C SER A 4 -5.32 -24.51 -11.91
N LYS A 5 -6.00 -23.70 -12.75
CA LYS A 5 -5.37 -22.93 -13.82
C LYS A 5 -4.51 -21.81 -13.25
N ILE A 6 -3.26 -21.73 -13.71
CA ILE A 6 -2.29 -20.70 -13.33
C ILE A 6 -2.46 -19.48 -14.25
N TYR A 7 -2.51 -18.28 -13.68
CA TYR A 7 -2.65 -17.00 -14.38
C TYR A 7 -1.39 -16.14 -14.25
N LEU A 8 -0.24 -16.69 -14.68
CA LEU A 8 1.09 -16.10 -14.51
C LEU A 8 1.17 -14.65 -14.98
N TRP A 9 0.75 -14.38 -16.24
CA TRP A 9 0.81 -13.02 -16.78
C TRP A 9 0.01 -12.00 -15.96
N ARG A 10 -1.19 -12.39 -15.50
CA ARG A 10 -1.99 -11.47 -14.65
C ARG A 10 -1.31 -11.19 -13.33
N THR A 11 -0.75 -12.21 -12.73
CA THR A 11 -0.06 -12.09 -11.46
C THR A 11 1.17 -11.20 -11.58
N LEU A 12 2.03 -11.43 -12.56
CA LEU A 12 3.21 -10.61 -12.80
C LEU A 12 2.83 -9.16 -13.12
N ALA A 13 1.88 -8.95 -14.03
CA ALA A 13 1.46 -7.61 -14.41
C ALA A 13 0.83 -6.84 -13.22
N SER A 14 0.00 -7.50 -12.41
CA SER A 14 -0.60 -6.89 -11.21
C SER A 14 0.44 -6.60 -10.14
N PHE A 15 1.39 -7.53 -9.93
CA PHE A 15 2.48 -7.34 -8.98
C PHE A 15 3.38 -6.17 -9.39
N ILE A 16 3.81 -6.12 -10.64
CA ILE A 16 4.65 -5.04 -11.18
C ILE A 16 3.92 -3.70 -11.15
N LEU A 17 2.62 -3.66 -11.50
CA LEU A 17 1.81 -2.44 -11.42
C LEU A 17 1.86 -1.84 -10.02
N VAL A 18 1.60 -2.65 -8.99
CA VAL A 18 1.60 -2.17 -7.61
C VAL A 18 3.01 -1.89 -7.12
N LEU A 19 4.00 -2.73 -7.48
CA LEU A 19 5.39 -2.52 -7.11
C LEU A 19 5.91 -1.14 -7.58
N PHE A 20 5.53 -0.71 -8.78
CA PHE A 20 5.94 0.60 -9.29
C PHE A 20 5.37 1.78 -8.49
N THR A 21 4.26 1.58 -7.77
CA THR A 21 3.71 2.66 -6.93
C THR A 21 4.60 3.00 -5.73
N MET A 22 5.41 2.06 -5.25
CA MET A 22 6.28 2.27 -4.10
C MET A 22 7.38 3.31 -4.39
N PRO A 23 8.31 3.09 -5.35
CA PRO A 23 9.34 4.08 -5.66
C PRO A 23 8.76 5.37 -6.24
N LEU A 24 7.65 5.31 -7.00
CA LEU A 24 7.02 6.51 -7.56
C LEU A 24 6.39 7.39 -6.47
N GLY A 25 5.77 6.80 -5.44
CA GLY A 25 5.22 7.53 -4.31
C GLY A 25 6.31 8.28 -3.54
N HIS A 26 7.37 7.58 -3.16
CA HIS A 26 8.51 8.19 -2.46
C HIS A 26 9.21 9.29 -3.30
N ALA A 27 9.45 9.02 -4.58
CA ALA A 27 10.06 10.02 -5.48
C ALA A 27 9.18 11.27 -5.63
N LEU A 28 7.85 11.11 -5.71
CA LEU A 28 6.90 12.23 -5.78
C LEU A 28 6.99 13.11 -4.53
N MET A 29 6.99 12.50 -3.34
CA MET A 29 7.11 13.25 -2.08
C MET A 29 8.39 14.05 -2.02
N ILE A 30 9.54 13.42 -2.28
CA ILE A 30 10.84 14.08 -2.25
C ILE A 30 10.94 15.20 -3.30
N MET A 31 10.38 14.99 -4.49
CA MET A 31 10.33 16.05 -5.50
C MET A 31 9.50 17.24 -5.03
N MET A 32 8.34 17.02 -4.43
CA MET A 32 7.50 18.09 -3.88
C MET A 32 8.24 18.86 -2.77
N GLU A 33 8.86 18.16 -1.83
CA GLU A 33 9.67 18.77 -0.76
C GLU A 33 10.84 19.63 -1.29
N LYS A 34 11.49 19.19 -2.37
CA LYS A 34 12.64 19.90 -2.95
C LYS A 34 12.29 21.05 -3.88
N THR A 35 11.11 21.01 -4.52
CA THR A 35 10.73 21.98 -5.56
C THR A 35 9.73 23.03 -5.09
N MET A 36 9.01 22.77 -4.02
CA MET A 36 7.97 23.65 -3.49
C MET A 36 8.41 24.28 -2.16
N THR A 37 7.83 25.44 -1.85
CA THR A 37 7.97 26.02 -0.51
C THR A 37 7.22 25.15 0.51
N PRO A 38 7.60 25.14 1.81
CA PRO A 38 6.91 24.36 2.84
C PRO A 38 5.40 24.60 2.88
N GLU A 39 4.97 25.86 2.68
CA GLU A 39 3.54 26.20 2.62
C GLU A 39 2.85 25.59 1.41
N ALA A 40 3.49 25.66 0.23
CA ALA A 40 2.95 25.09 -1.01
C ALA A 40 2.84 23.56 -0.93
N VAL A 41 3.80 22.88 -0.29
CA VAL A 41 3.75 21.43 -0.04
C VAL A 41 2.52 21.05 0.79
N HIS A 42 2.16 21.86 1.80
CA HIS A 42 0.99 21.60 2.63
C HIS A 42 -0.31 21.70 1.84
N TYR A 43 -0.47 22.79 1.06
CA TYR A 43 -1.66 22.93 0.23
C TYR A 43 -1.74 21.84 -0.84
N ALA A 44 -0.62 21.52 -1.48
CA ALA A 44 -0.56 20.47 -2.50
C ALA A 44 -0.86 19.08 -1.90
N GLY A 45 -0.29 18.75 -0.74
CA GLY A 45 -0.58 17.50 -0.03
C GLY A 45 -2.06 17.40 0.38
N PHE A 46 -2.62 18.48 0.94
CA PHE A 46 -4.04 18.51 1.30
C PHE A 46 -4.96 18.35 0.08
N ALA A 47 -4.67 19.04 -1.01
CA ALA A 47 -5.40 18.92 -2.27
C ALA A 47 -5.28 17.52 -2.87
N MET A 48 -4.09 16.90 -2.80
CA MET A 48 -3.84 15.54 -3.28
C MET A 48 -4.70 14.52 -2.54
N GLY A 49 -4.77 14.58 -1.21
CA GLY A 49 -5.62 13.70 -0.42
C GLY A 49 -7.11 13.87 -0.74
N PHE A 50 -7.56 15.12 -0.95
CA PHE A 50 -8.93 15.42 -1.37
C PHE A 50 -9.23 14.83 -2.76
N VAL A 51 -8.35 15.01 -3.73
CA VAL A 51 -8.47 14.39 -5.07
C VAL A 51 -8.53 12.87 -4.94
N GLY A 52 -7.68 12.27 -4.10
CA GLY A 52 -7.71 10.84 -3.81
C GLY A 52 -9.07 10.37 -3.31
N LEU A 53 -9.66 11.07 -2.33
CA LEU A 53 -10.99 10.75 -1.81
C LEU A 53 -12.08 10.87 -2.89
N VAL A 54 -12.06 11.95 -3.67
CA VAL A 54 -13.00 12.14 -4.79
C VAL A 54 -12.87 11.01 -5.81
N MET A 55 -11.65 10.58 -6.15
CA MET A 55 -11.42 9.45 -7.04
C MET A 55 -12.02 8.16 -6.50
N VAL A 56 -11.86 7.86 -5.22
CA VAL A 56 -12.47 6.68 -4.58
C VAL A 56 -14.00 6.73 -4.70
N ILE A 57 -14.62 7.89 -4.44
CA ILE A 57 -16.06 8.08 -4.55
C ILE A 57 -16.53 7.91 -6.01
N ILE A 58 -15.87 8.53 -6.97
CA ILE A 58 -16.16 8.34 -8.40
C ILE A 58 -16.05 6.86 -8.77
N GLY A 59 -15.02 6.18 -8.26
CA GLY A 59 -14.80 4.75 -8.48
C GLY A 59 -15.98 3.87 -8.06
N VAL A 60 -16.79 4.28 -7.09
CA VAL A 60 -18.01 3.56 -6.68
C VAL A 60 -19.04 3.47 -7.82
N PHE A 61 -19.14 4.52 -8.63
CA PHE A 61 -20.10 4.61 -9.72
C PHE A 61 -19.58 4.04 -11.04
N VAL A 62 -18.26 3.75 -11.13
CA VAL A 62 -17.64 3.18 -12.33
C VAL A 62 -18.05 1.71 -12.49
N LYS A 63 -18.40 1.29 -13.71
CA LYS A 63 -18.78 -0.10 -13.99
C LYS A 63 -17.56 -0.98 -14.19
N GLY A 64 -17.51 -2.13 -13.48
CA GLY A 64 -16.52 -3.20 -13.64
C GLY A 64 -15.53 -3.26 -12.49
N ASP A 65 -15.32 -4.49 -11.97
CA ASP A 65 -14.48 -4.79 -10.79
C ASP A 65 -13.03 -4.25 -10.96
N THR A 66 -12.41 -4.48 -12.12
CA THR A 66 -11.04 -4.03 -12.39
C THR A 66 -10.92 -2.51 -12.39
N ARG A 67 -11.87 -1.80 -13.00
CA ARG A 67 -11.86 -0.34 -13.06
C ARG A 67 -12.07 0.26 -11.68
N GLN A 68 -13.03 -0.24 -10.91
CA GLN A 68 -13.23 0.17 -9.52
C GLN A 68 -11.99 -0.07 -8.68
N THR A 69 -11.31 -1.21 -8.87
CA THR A 69 -10.04 -1.51 -8.19
C THR A 69 -8.96 -0.47 -8.53
N LEU A 70 -8.80 -0.10 -9.80
CA LEU A 70 -7.81 0.91 -10.21
C LEU A 70 -8.13 2.30 -9.63
N TRP A 71 -9.41 2.71 -9.62
CA TRP A 71 -9.83 3.95 -8.96
C TRP A 71 -9.53 3.93 -7.47
N GLY A 72 -9.85 2.82 -6.79
CA GLY A 72 -9.57 2.65 -5.37
C GLY A 72 -8.08 2.60 -5.05
N LEU A 73 -7.26 2.01 -5.92
CA LEU A 73 -5.81 1.95 -5.77
C LEU A 73 -5.19 3.36 -5.88
N ILE A 74 -5.43 4.05 -6.99
CA ILE A 74 -4.85 5.39 -7.20
C ILE A 74 -5.40 6.39 -6.18
N GLY A 75 -6.72 6.40 -5.97
CA GLY A 75 -7.33 7.27 -4.97
C GLY A 75 -6.82 6.98 -3.55
N GLY A 76 -6.61 5.71 -3.22
CA GLY A 76 -6.05 5.29 -1.93
C GLY A 76 -4.61 5.73 -1.73
N LEU A 77 -3.78 5.64 -2.76
CA LEU A 77 -2.39 6.10 -2.71
C LEU A 77 -2.30 7.62 -2.60
N LEU A 78 -3.08 8.37 -3.38
CA LEU A 78 -3.13 9.84 -3.27
C LEU A 78 -3.66 10.29 -1.90
N PHE A 79 -4.64 9.58 -1.34
CA PHE A 79 -5.15 9.83 0.00
C PHE A 79 -4.06 9.57 1.05
N TRP A 80 -3.35 8.44 0.95
CA TRP A 80 -2.26 8.08 1.84
C TRP A 80 -1.18 9.17 1.83
N THR A 81 -0.63 9.48 0.67
CA THR A 81 0.43 10.48 0.54
C THR A 81 -0.03 11.86 0.99
N GLY A 82 -1.23 12.29 0.59
CA GLY A 82 -1.73 13.64 0.89
C GLY A 82 -2.20 13.81 2.34
N TRP A 83 -3.05 12.91 2.84
CA TRP A 83 -3.70 13.10 4.15
C TRP A 83 -3.10 12.24 5.27
N VAL A 84 -2.27 11.27 4.96
CA VAL A 84 -1.53 10.56 6.01
C VAL A 84 -0.12 11.11 6.10
N GLU A 85 0.74 10.91 5.09
CA GLU A 85 2.16 11.28 5.16
C GLU A 85 2.37 12.79 5.31
N PHE A 86 1.82 13.62 4.41
CA PHE A 86 2.01 15.08 4.50
C PHE A 86 1.34 15.73 5.71
N LEU A 87 0.24 15.19 6.24
CA LEU A 87 -0.33 15.70 7.50
C LEU A 87 0.54 15.33 8.71
N PHE A 88 1.07 14.10 8.77
CA PHE A 88 2.03 13.75 9.82
C PHE A 88 3.28 14.64 9.74
N GLN A 89 3.81 14.88 8.54
CA GLN A 89 4.93 15.80 8.32
C GLN A 89 4.60 17.21 8.82
N TYR A 90 3.45 17.76 8.45
CA TYR A 90 3.02 19.08 8.87
C TYR A 90 2.96 19.20 10.39
N TYR A 91 2.28 18.26 11.05
CA TYR A 91 2.13 18.31 12.50
C TYR A 91 3.43 18.02 13.25
N ALA A 92 4.27 17.15 12.73
CA ALA A 92 5.61 16.93 13.28
C ALA A 92 6.43 18.23 13.31
N HIS A 93 6.47 18.95 12.19
CA HIS A 93 7.15 20.25 12.13
C HIS A 93 6.48 21.29 13.05
N ARG A 94 5.15 21.38 13.06
CA ARG A 94 4.40 22.31 13.88
C ARG A 94 4.65 22.11 15.39
N PHE A 95 4.81 20.87 15.82
CA PHE A 95 5.09 20.53 17.21
C PHE A 95 6.59 20.45 17.53
N GLY A 96 7.46 20.80 16.60
CA GLY A 96 8.91 20.86 16.80
C GLY A 96 9.58 19.51 17.00
N VAL A 97 8.98 18.43 16.48
CA VAL A 97 9.58 17.10 16.53
C VAL A 97 10.89 17.12 15.74
N GLN A 98 11.99 16.74 16.37
CA GLN A 98 13.30 16.70 15.74
C GLN A 98 13.53 15.35 15.08
N PRO A 99 14.19 15.29 13.91
CA PRO A 99 14.57 14.02 13.28
C PRO A 99 15.59 13.26 14.14
N GLU A 100 15.59 11.94 14.05
CA GLU A 100 16.71 11.17 14.58
C GLU A 100 17.92 11.30 13.65
N ILE A 101 19.07 11.62 14.23
CA ILE A 101 20.32 11.82 13.49
C ILE A 101 21.35 10.84 14.03
N GLU A 102 21.98 10.05 13.14
CA GLU A 102 23.13 9.20 13.45
C GLU A 102 24.29 9.56 12.52
N ASN A 103 25.46 9.78 13.10
CA ASN A 103 26.66 10.15 12.36
C ASN A 103 26.46 11.34 11.39
N GLY A 104 25.62 12.32 11.79
CA GLY A 104 25.31 13.50 10.99
C GLY A 104 24.31 13.28 9.84
N VAL A 105 23.71 12.08 9.73
CA VAL A 105 22.70 11.74 8.73
C VAL A 105 21.35 11.55 9.41
N VAL A 106 20.29 12.10 8.80
CA VAL A 106 18.90 11.87 9.26
C VAL A 106 18.54 10.42 8.98
N VAL A 107 18.32 9.64 10.03
CA VAL A 107 17.92 8.22 9.95
C VAL A 107 16.42 8.05 10.01
N THR A 108 15.72 8.85 10.84
CA THR A 108 14.25 8.83 10.90
C THR A 108 13.74 10.26 10.80
N LYS A 109 12.87 10.51 9.81
CA LYS A 109 12.20 11.79 9.65
C LYS A 109 11.17 12.02 10.77
N PRO A 110 10.87 13.29 11.14
CA PRO A 110 9.97 13.63 12.24
C PRO A 110 8.58 13.01 12.13
N GLU A 111 8.02 12.91 10.93
CA GLU A 111 6.69 12.35 10.68
C GLU A 111 6.59 10.87 11.09
N TYR A 112 7.65 10.11 10.90
CA TYR A 112 7.66 8.70 11.27
C TYR A 112 7.80 8.49 12.78
N LEU A 113 8.41 9.43 13.49
CA LEU A 113 8.51 9.35 14.95
C LEU A 113 7.16 9.51 15.68
N ILE A 114 6.21 10.23 15.09
CA ILE A 114 4.87 10.41 15.66
C ILE A 114 3.85 9.38 15.18
N LEU A 115 4.16 8.65 14.10
CA LEU A 115 3.25 7.66 13.51
C LEU A 115 2.84 6.55 14.50
N PRO A 116 3.72 6.01 15.37
CA PRO A 116 3.35 4.99 16.37
C PRO A 116 2.23 5.42 17.32
N ALA A 117 2.05 6.73 17.57
CA ALA A 117 0.95 7.25 18.39
C ALA A 117 -0.44 6.94 17.80
N SER A 118 -0.52 6.64 16.50
CA SER A 118 -1.75 6.23 15.81
C SER A 118 -2.13 4.75 16.00
N PHE A 119 -1.28 3.94 16.66
CA PHE A 119 -1.47 2.49 16.78
C PHE A 119 -2.83 2.10 17.37
N GLY A 120 -3.27 2.77 18.43
CA GLY A 120 -4.57 2.50 19.07
C GLY A 120 -5.74 2.73 18.12
N PHE A 121 -5.72 3.83 17.37
CA PHE A 121 -6.73 4.14 16.37
C PHE A 121 -6.73 3.11 15.23
N TRP A 122 -5.55 2.76 14.71
CA TRP A 122 -5.41 1.73 13.69
C TRP A 122 -5.95 0.37 14.17
N MET A 123 -5.62 -0.06 15.39
CA MET A 123 -6.13 -1.30 16.00
C MET A 123 -7.65 -1.31 16.10
N MET A 124 -8.26 -0.19 16.51
CA MET A 124 -9.72 -0.06 16.56
C MET A 124 -10.33 -0.23 15.16
N MET A 125 -9.80 0.47 14.16
CA MET A 125 -10.29 0.39 12.79
C MET A 125 -10.12 -1.01 12.19
N MET A 126 -8.97 -1.67 12.42
CA MET A 126 -8.72 -3.04 11.96
C MET A 126 -9.64 -4.05 12.64
N THR A 127 -9.87 -3.89 13.94
CA THR A 127 -10.80 -4.75 14.67
C THR A 127 -12.21 -4.64 14.09
N MET A 128 -12.71 -3.41 13.91
CA MET A 128 -14.00 -3.18 13.27
C MET A 128 -14.04 -3.77 11.85
N TYR A 129 -12.98 -3.58 11.05
CA TYR A 129 -12.93 -4.05 9.67
C TYR A 129 -12.90 -5.59 9.58
N ILE A 130 -12.16 -6.26 10.47
CA ILE A 130 -12.06 -7.74 10.49
C ILE A 130 -13.35 -8.37 11.01
N PHE A 131 -13.94 -7.82 12.09
CA PHE A 131 -15.07 -8.44 12.78
C PHE A 131 -16.44 -8.02 12.24
N SER A 132 -16.57 -6.80 11.71
CA SER A 132 -17.90 -6.23 11.33
C SER A 132 -18.26 -6.44 9.86
N THR A 133 -17.33 -6.82 8.97
CA THR A 133 -17.59 -6.83 7.54
C THR A 133 -17.23 -8.16 6.87
N ARG A 134 -18.14 -8.62 5.95
CA ARG A 134 -17.77 -9.64 4.97
C ARG A 134 -17.01 -9.00 3.83
N ASN A 135 -15.68 -8.96 3.98
CA ASN A 135 -14.83 -8.37 2.96
C ASN A 135 -14.72 -9.25 1.72
N GLY A 136 -14.76 -8.61 0.56
CA GLY A 136 -14.42 -9.26 -0.69
C GLY A 136 -12.92 -9.37 -0.96
N CYS A 137 -12.09 -8.94 -0.03
CA CYS A 137 -10.65 -9.05 -0.07
C CYS A 137 -10.20 -10.48 0.19
N ASN A 138 -9.38 -11.04 -0.70
CA ASN A 138 -8.84 -12.39 -0.51
C ASN A 138 -7.89 -12.45 0.69
N PHE A 139 -7.14 -11.40 0.97
CA PHE A 139 -6.22 -11.31 2.09
C PHE A 139 -6.98 -11.26 3.43
N ILE A 140 -7.90 -10.32 3.59
CA ILE A 140 -8.73 -10.21 4.81
C ILE A 140 -9.60 -11.47 5.00
N THR A 141 -10.16 -12.01 3.93
CA THR A 141 -10.91 -13.28 3.99
C THR A 141 -10.02 -14.43 4.48
N TRP A 142 -8.75 -14.45 4.09
CA TRP A 142 -7.80 -15.44 4.60
C TRP A 142 -7.53 -15.26 6.10
N ILE A 143 -7.32 -14.01 6.56
CA ILE A 143 -7.18 -13.70 8.00
C ILE A 143 -8.43 -14.14 8.76
N GLN A 144 -9.62 -13.74 8.30
CA GLN A 144 -10.90 -14.13 8.91
C GLN A 144 -11.05 -15.66 9.01
N LYS A 145 -10.69 -16.41 7.96
CA LYS A 145 -10.72 -17.89 7.98
C LYS A 145 -9.74 -18.47 9.01
N ARG A 146 -8.57 -17.86 9.18
CA ARG A 146 -7.59 -18.31 10.17
C ARG A 146 -8.06 -18.06 11.60
N LEU A 147 -8.62 -16.88 11.88
CA LEU A 147 -9.05 -16.46 13.20
C LEU A 147 -10.35 -17.17 13.63
N PHE A 148 -11.32 -17.30 12.73
CA PHE A 148 -12.68 -17.72 13.09
C PHE A 148 -13.06 -19.12 12.65
N GLY A 149 -12.29 -19.77 11.78
CA GLY A 149 -12.55 -21.12 11.32
C GLY A 149 -14.00 -21.31 10.85
N LYS A 150 -14.71 -22.25 11.48
CA LYS A 150 -16.12 -22.55 11.17
C LYS A 150 -17.12 -21.46 11.59
N ARG A 151 -16.79 -20.62 12.58
CA ARG A 151 -17.66 -19.55 13.11
C ARG A 151 -17.64 -18.27 12.27
N LYS A 152 -16.93 -18.25 11.18
CA LYS A 152 -16.87 -17.09 10.27
C LYS A 152 -18.24 -16.54 9.86
N ASN A 153 -19.23 -17.42 9.67
CA ASN A 153 -20.58 -17.03 9.24
C ASN A 153 -21.42 -16.42 10.37
N GLU A 154 -21.07 -16.72 11.63
CA GLU A 154 -21.78 -16.20 12.82
C GLU A 154 -21.33 -14.78 13.16
N ILE A 155 -20.06 -14.43 12.87
CA ILE A 155 -19.44 -13.15 13.23
C ILE A 155 -19.66 -12.08 12.14
N ALA A 156 -19.78 -12.48 10.88
CA ALA A 156 -19.97 -11.53 9.77
C ALA A 156 -21.43 -11.09 9.66
N PHE A 157 -21.77 -9.97 10.27
CA PHE A 157 -23.04 -9.27 10.10
C PHE A 157 -23.17 -8.76 8.66
N GLN A 158 -24.30 -8.99 8.03
CA GLN A 158 -24.83 -8.53 6.73
C GLN A 158 -23.85 -8.36 5.54
N PRO A 159 -24.23 -8.83 4.35
CA PRO A 159 -23.46 -8.59 3.14
C PRO A 159 -23.53 -7.10 2.77
N MET A 160 -22.46 -6.33 3.01
CA MET A 160 -22.33 -5.02 2.39
C MET A 160 -22.29 -5.18 0.88
N THR A 161 -23.09 -4.37 0.19
CA THR A 161 -22.98 -4.19 -1.27
C THR A 161 -21.53 -3.81 -1.58
N ARG A 162 -20.84 -4.61 -2.40
CA ARG A 162 -19.42 -4.45 -2.68
C ARG A 162 -19.16 -3.24 -3.56
N HIS A 163 -18.81 -2.13 -2.97
CA HIS A 163 -18.16 -1.05 -3.69
C HIS A 163 -16.65 -1.34 -3.72
N THR A 164 -16.21 -2.01 -4.78
CA THR A 164 -14.82 -2.48 -4.92
C THR A 164 -13.78 -1.35 -4.79
N SER A 165 -14.13 -0.13 -5.22
CA SER A 165 -13.27 1.05 -5.05
C SER A 165 -13.01 1.34 -3.57
N ILE A 166 -14.05 1.32 -2.73
CA ILE A 166 -13.90 1.54 -1.27
C ILE A 166 -13.11 0.40 -0.63
N VAL A 167 -13.40 -0.85 -1.01
CA VAL A 167 -12.65 -2.01 -0.49
C VAL A 167 -11.15 -1.86 -0.80
N THR A 168 -10.81 -1.52 -2.05
CA THR A 168 -9.42 -1.35 -2.45
C THR A 168 -8.74 -0.18 -1.72
N PHE A 169 -9.45 0.95 -1.58
CA PHE A 169 -8.99 2.09 -0.79
C PHE A 169 -8.65 1.69 0.65
N MET A 170 -9.56 0.96 1.31
CA MET A 170 -9.33 0.47 2.68
C MET A 170 -8.15 -0.49 2.76
N GLU A 171 -8.03 -1.42 1.81
CA GLU A 171 -6.91 -2.36 1.74
C GLU A 171 -5.57 -1.64 1.63
N VAL A 172 -5.43 -0.71 0.69
CA VAL A 172 -4.21 0.08 0.51
C VAL A 172 -3.82 0.77 1.81
N ASN A 173 -4.73 1.59 2.36
CA ASN A 173 -4.42 2.42 3.52
C ASN A 173 -4.17 1.59 4.79
N MET A 174 -4.97 0.55 5.05
CA MET A 174 -4.81 -0.27 6.25
C MET A 174 -3.54 -1.12 6.22
N ILE A 175 -3.16 -1.64 5.05
CA ILE A 175 -1.96 -2.48 4.93
C ILE A 175 -0.71 -1.61 4.94
N LEU A 176 -0.70 -0.45 4.27
CA LEU A 176 0.38 0.53 4.37
C LEU A 176 0.57 0.96 5.84
N TRP A 177 -0.50 1.34 6.51
CA TRP A 177 -0.42 1.75 7.90
C TRP A 177 0.14 0.65 8.80
N ALA A 178 -0.32 -0.61 8.61
CA ALA A 178 0.23 -1.76 9.33
C ALA A 178 1.73 -1.95 9.08
N SER A 179 2.18 -1.83 7.83
CA SER A 179 3.58 -1.99 7.46
C SER A 179 4.45 -0.89 8.08
N TYR A 180 4.03 0.37 8.00
CA TYR A 180 4.75 1.49 8.61
C TYR A 180 4.81 1.38 10.13
N LEU A 181 3.71 1.02 10.80
CA LEU A 181 3.71 0.78 12.25
C LEU A 181 4.68 -0.34 12.63
N LEU A 182 4.67 -1.45 11.88
CA LEU A 182 5.59 -2.57 12.10
C LEU A 182 7.05 -2.11 11.98
N LEU A 183 7.38 -1.37 10.92
CA LEU A 183 8.72 -0.84 10.69
C LEU A 183 9.14 0.13 11.80
N MET A 184 8.26 1.04 12.21
CA MET A 184 8.57 1.98 13.29
C MET A 184 8.85 1.29 14.62
N PHE A 185 8.09 0.24 14.96
CA PHE A 185 8.40 -0.58 16.14
C PHE A 185 9.71 -1.36 16.01
N CYS A 186 10.04 -1.82 14.80
CA CYS A 186 11.34 -2.47 14.55
C CYS A 186 12.52 -1.51 14.66
N TYR A 187 12.33 -0.25 14.29
CA TYR A 187 13.41 0.75 14.28
C TYR A 187 13.55 1.50 15.61
N ASP A 188 12.53 1.49 16.45
CA ASP A 188 12.58 2.15 17.76
C ASP A 188 13.63 1.48 18.66
N LYS A 189 14.65 2.27 19.04
CA LYS A 189 15.77 1.83 19.90
C LYS A 189 15.35 1.43 21.31
N ASN A 190 14.17 1.90 21.76
CA ASN A 190 13.63 1.49 23.07
C ASN A 190 12.99 0.09 23.02
N PHE A 191 12.70 -0.42 21.81
CA PHE A 191 12.17 -1.77 21.60
C PHE A 191 13.22 -2.71 21.00
N LEU A 192 13.65 -2.44 19.77
CA LEU A 192 14.51 -3.33 19.00
C LEU A 192 15.72 -2.57 18.45
N GLY A 193 15.50 -1.65 17.52
CA GLY A 193 16.52 -0.91 16.77
C GLY A 193 16.86 -1.55 15.42
N ASP A 194 17.53 -0.75 14.59
CA ASP A 194 17.79 -1.06 13.17
C ASP A 194 18.59 -2.35 12.96
N HIS A 195 19.56 -2.63 13.84
CA HIS A 195 20.46 -3.79 13.75
C HIS A 195 20.06 -4.97 14.64
N HIS A 196 18.85 -4.92 15.27
CA HIS A 196 18.43 -6.00 16.14
C HIS A 196 18.07 -7.25 15.32
N PRO A 197 18.46 -8.47 15.76
CA PRO A 197 18.17 -9.71 15.04
C PRO A 197 16.69 -9.93 14.73
N VAL A 198 15.78 -9.48 15.61
CA VAL A 198 14.33 -9.57 15.40
C VAL A 198 13.89 -8.72 14.24
N THR A 199 14.46 -7.54 14.01
CA THR A 199 14.17 -6.69 12.85
C THR A 199 14.46 -7.44 11.54
N PHE A 200 15.59 -8.13 11.46
CA PHE A 200 15.93 -8.97 10.30
C PHE A 200 15.01 -10.20 10.18
N LEU A 201 14.63 -10.83 11.30
CA LEU A 201 13.66 -11.93 11.27
C LEU A 201 12.29 -11.49 10.76
N VAL A 202 11.84 -10.29 11.13
CA VAL A 202 10.62 -9.68 10.57
C VAL A 202 10.76 -9.51 9.05
N GLY A 203 11.88 -8.96 8.58
CA GLY A 203 12.15 -8.81 7.14
C GLY A 203 12.11 -10.15 6.39
N ILE A 204 12.80 -11.16 6.90
CA ILE A 204 12.82 -12.51 6.33
C ILE A 204 11.41 -13.13 6.34
N GLY A 205 10.67 -12.99 7.44
CA GLY A 205 9.29 -13.47 7.56
C GLY A 205 8.36 -12.80 6.55
N CYS A 206 8.48 -11.48 6.36
CA CYS A 206 7.73 -10.73 5.35
C CYS A 206 8.10 -11.19 3.93
N PHE A 207 9.38 -11.44 3.64
CA PHE A 207 9.81 -11.93 2.34
C PHE A 207 9.16 -13.28 2.00
N PHE A 208 9.27 -14.27 2.87
CA PHE A 208 8.64 -15.58 2.65
C PHE A 208 7.11 -15.51 2.67
N GLY A 209 6.54 -14.63 3.49
CA GLY A 209 5.11 -14.34 3.50
C GLY A 209 4.64 -13.79 2.14
N ALA A 210 5.38 -12.85 1.57
CA ALA A 210 5.08 -12.29 0.24
C ALA A 210 5.18 -13.36 -0.87
N LEU A 211 6.20 -14.24 -0.84
CA LEU A 211 6.31 -15.36 -1.78
C LEU A 211 5.12 -16.33 -1.67
N TYR A 212 4.67 -16.63 -0.44
CA TYR A 212 3.48 -17.44 -0.23
C TYR A 212 2.22 -16.77 -0.80
N MET A 213 2.07 -15.46 -0.56
CA MET A 213 0.96 -14.65 -1.09
C MET A 213 1.01 -14.60 -2.61
N LEU A 214 2.18 -14.41 -3.22
CA LEU A 214 2.39 -14.44 -4.68
C LEU A 214 1.98 -15.79 -5.26
N LYS A 215 2.34 -16.91 -4.62
CA LYS A 215 1.87 -18.25 -5.00
C LYS A 215 0.34 -18.35 -4.98
N LYS A 216 -0.34 -17.77 -4.00
CA LYS A 216 -1.82 -17.73 -3.95
C LYS A 216 -2.41 -16.85 -5.04
N GLN A 217 -1.76 -15.75 -5.36
CA GLN A 217 -2.15 -14.80 -6.40
C GLN A 217 -2.15 -15.44 -7.80
N LEU A 218 -1.25 -16.41 -8.07
CA LEU A 218 -1.20 -17.15 -9.32
C LEU A 218 -2.51 -17.84 -9.73
N TYR A 219 -3.36 -18.16 -8.75
CA TYR A 219 -4.63 -18.85 -8.99
C TYR A 219 -5.85 -17.91 -9.08
N ILE A 220 -5.65 -16.60 -9.01
CA ILE A 220 -6.73 -15.61 -9.07
C ILE A 220 -7.01 -15.23 -10.53
N ALA A 221 -8.18 -15.64 -11.04
CA ALA A 221 -8.58 -15.45 -12.42
C ALA A 221 -9.06 -14.03 -12.78
N SER A 222 -9.56 -13.25 -11.82
CA SER A 222 -10.08 -11.89 -12.05
C SER A 222 -8.93 -10.86 -11.97
N TRP A 223 -8.88 -9.89 -12.91
CA TRP A 223 -7.89 -8.81 -12.87
C TRP A 223 -8.00 -7.97 -11.60
N GLY A 224 -9.21 -7.51 -11.25
CA GLY A 224 -9.41 -6.68 -10.08
C GLY A 224 -9.03 -7.40 -8.78
N ALA A 225 -9.48 -8.66 -8.58
CA ALA A 225 -9.11 -9.45 -7.42
C ALA A 225 -7.60 -9.77 -7.38
N ASN A 226 -6.96 -9.92 -8.55
CA ASN A 226 -5.52 -10.17 -8.65
C ASN A 226 -4.73 -8.91 -8.25
N ILE A 227 -5.16 -7.71 -8.69
CA ILE A 227 -4.58 -6.42 -8.29
C ILE A 227 -4.73 -6.21 -6.76
N ARG A 228 -5.91 -6.44 -6.20
CA ARG A 228 -6.11 -6.33 -4.74
C ARG A 228 -5.22 -7.27 -3.96
N MET A 229 -5.04 -8.51 -4.41
CA MET A 229 -4.08 -9.40 -3.78
C MET A 229 -2.64 -8.92 -3.95
N ALA A 230 -2.30 -8.31 -5.10
CA ALA A 230 -0.99 -7.71 -5.35
C ALA A 230 -0.68 -6.57 -4.38
N ILE A 231 -1.67 -5.76 -3.96
CA ILE A 231 -1.48 -4.69 -2.98
C ILE A 231 -0.87 -5.25 -1.70
N ALA A 232 -1.53 -6.24 -1.10
CA ALA A 232 -1.01 -6.86 0.12
C ALA A 232 0.35 -7.56 -0.12
N THR A 233 0.49 -8.29 -1.24
CA THR A 233 1.72 -9.01 -1.58
C THR A 233 2.90 -8.06 -1.73
N VAL A 234 2.72 -6.93 -2.41
CA VAL A 234 3.78 -5.95 -2.67
C VAL A 234 4.15 -5.18 -1.41
N ILE A 235 3.18 -4.72 -0.61
CA ILE A 235 3.48 -3.98 0.62
C ILE A 235 4.26 -4.88 1.59
N VAL A 236 3.85 -6.14 1.75
CA VAL A 236 4.60 -7.11 2.56
C VAL A 236 5.98 -7.41 1.98
N PHE A 237 6.10 -7.48 0.65
CA PHE A 237 7.40 -7.62 -0.04
C PHE A 237 8.28 -6.38 0.14
N TRP A 238 7.70 -5.18 0.19
CA TRP A 238 8.43 -3.93 0.36
C TRP A 238 9.04 -3.76 1.76
N THR A 239 8.42 -4.37 2.79
CA THR A 239 8.94 -4.33 4.17
C THR A 239 10.42 -4.75 4.28
N PRO A 240 10.89 -5.91 3.76
CA PRO A 240 12.31 -6.22 3.76
C PRO A 240 13.17 -5.28 2.89
N VAL A 241 12.60 -4.67 1.84
CA VAL A 241 13.30 -3.67 1.02
C VAL A 241 13.61 -2.44 1.87
N GLU A 242 12.64 -1.94 2.65
CA GLU A 242 12.83 -0.82 3.59
C GLU A 242 13.88 -1.14 4.67
N ILE A 243 13.83 -2.35 5.26
CA ILE A 243 14.82 -2.77 6.27
C ILE A 243 16.24 -2.79 5.68
N LEU A 244 16.41 -3.29 4.45
CA LEU A 244 17.69 -3.32 3.78
C LEU A 244 18.16 -1.91 3.35
N GLY A 245 17.24 -1.07 2.89
CA GLY A 245 17.51 0.33 2.59
C GLY A 245 17.98 1.09 3.83
N ARG A 246 17.31 0.91 4.95
CA ARG A 246 17.62 1.54 6.24
C ARG A 246 19.05 1.30 6.72
N ILE A 247 19.57 0.09 6.50
CA ILE A 247 20.97 -0.26 6.84
C ILE A 247 21.96 0.06 5.70
N ASN A 248 21.54 0.82 4.68
CA ASN A 248 22.34 1.18 3.50
C ASN A 248 22.93 -0.03 2.73
N PHE A 249 22.19 -1.15 2.69
CA PHE A 249 22.60 -2.34 1.93
C PHE A 249 22.65 -2.06 0.43
N PHE A 250 21.81 -1.14 -0.06
CA PHE A 250 21.80 -0.66 -1.44
C PHE A 250 21.45 0.84 -1.48
N LYS A 251 21.76 1.52 -2.60
CA LYS A 251 21.40 2.91 -2.79
C LYS A 251 19.93 2.99 -3.25
N GLU A 252 19.11 3.65 -2.44
CA GLU A 252 17.68 3.86 -2.72
C GLU A 252 17.50 4.92 -3.82
N PHE A 253 17.36 4.49 -5.07
CA PHE A 253 17.25 5.40 -6.22
C PHE A 253 16.02 6.32 -6.17
N TRP A 254 14.96 5.92 -5.49
CA TRP A 254 13.76 6.74 -5.31
C TRP A 254 13.96 7.92 -4.34
N VAL A 255 14.97 7.86 -3.47
CA VAL A 255 15.34 8.96 -2.55
C VAL A 255 16.17 10.02 -3.28
N HIS A 256 16.74 9.68 -4.44
CA HIS A 256 17.52 10.57 -5.29
C HIS A 256 16.87 10.82 -6.67
N PRO A 257 15.61 11.34 -6.74
CA PRO A 257 14.86 11.40 -7.99
C PRO A 257 15.50 12.26 -9.08
N GLN A 258 16.34 13.23 -8.71
CA GLN A 258 17.05 14.07 -9.68
C GLN A 258 18.17 13.29 -10.39
N GLU A 259 18.88 12.44 -9.64
CA GLU A 259 19.97 11.61 -10.17
C GLU A 259 19.44 10.45 -11.03
N TYR A 260 18.29 9.87 -10.62
CA TYR A 260 17.66 8.71 -11.28
C TYR A 260 16.39 9.07 -12.05
N ALA A 261 16.29 10.31 -12.57
CA ALA A 261 15.11 10.81 -13.26
C ALA A 261 14.70 9.93 -14.44
N VAL A 262 15.66 9.45 -15.25
CA VAL A 262 15.39 8.60 -16.41
C VAL A 262 14.76 7.28 -15.99
N GLN A 263 15.31 6.63 -14.98
CA GLN A 263 14.79 5.36 -14.45
C GLN A 263 13.37 5.52 -13.91
N LEU A 264 13.13 6.59 -13.14
CA LEU A 264 11.80 6.90 -12.59
C LEU A 264 10.79 7.23 -13.70
N LEU A 265 11.19 7.95 -14.75
CA LEU A 265 10.34 8.20 -15.91
C LEU A 265 10.01 6.92 -16.68
N CYS A 266 10.97 6.01 -16.84
CA CYS A 266 10.71 4.69 -17.44
C CYS A 266 9.71 3.87 -16.59
N ILE A 267 9.86 3.88 -15.27
CA ILE A 267 8.92 3.21 -14.35
C ILE A 267 7.52 3.84 -14.46
N LEU A 268 7.44 5.17 -14.48
CA LEU A 268 6.17 5.90 -14.64
C LEU A 268 5.49 5.57 -15.97
N ALA A 269 6.25 5.56 -17.07
CA ALA A 269 5.71 5.20 -18.39
C ALA A 269 5.19 3.76 -18.40
N ALA A 270 5.95 2.82 -17.86
CA ALA A 270 5.54 1.42 -17.75
C ALA A 270 4.30 1.26 -16.85
N PHE A 271 4.22 2.00 -15.74
CA PHE A 271 3.05 2.04 -14.85
C PHE A 271 1.79 2.51 -15.61
N ILE A 272 1.89 3.62 -16.34
CA ILE A 272 0.77 4.17 -17.12
C ILE A 272 0.32 3.17 -18.19
N LEU A 273 1.25 2.53 -18.91
CA LEU A 273 0.94 1.53 -19.93
C LEU A 273 0.25 0.29 -19.34
N LEU A 274 0.74 -0.23 -18.21
CA LEU A 274 0.12 -1.35 -17.52
C LEU A 274 -1.28 -1.02 -17.01
N MET A 275 -1.44 0.17 -16.43
CA MET A 275 -2.74 0.64 -15.94
C MET A 275 -3.74 0.78 -17.09
N GLY A 276 -3.35 1.38 -18.20
CA GLY A 276 -4.17 1.50 -19.41
C GLY A 276 -4.55 0.14 -19.99
N TYR A 277 -3.59 -0.80 -20.07
CA TYR A 277 -3.84 -2.17 -20.51
C TYR A 277 -4.89 -2.87 -19.64
N MET A 278 -4.76 -2.78 -18.32
CA MET A 278 -5.71 -3.42 -17.38
C MET A 278 -7.09 -2.76 -17.44
N TRP A 279 -7.14 -1.43 -17.62
CA TRP A 279 -8.38 -0.69 -17.79
C TRP A 279 -9.18 -1.18 -19.02
N LEU A 280 -8.50 -1.35 -20.17
CA LEU A 280 -9.09 -1.85 -21.41
C LEU A 280 -9.53 -3.31 -21.30
N LYS A 281 -8.71 -4.17 -20.68
CA LYS A 281 -9.06 -5.59 -20.46
C LYS A 281 -10.23 -5.76 -19.50
N GLY A 282 -10.38 -4.89 -18.51
CA GLY A 282 -11.51 -4.88 -17.59
C GLY A 282 -12.86 -4.55 -18.28
N SER A 283 -12.82 -3.87 -19.43
CA SER A 283 -14.00 -3.52 -20.23
C SER A 283 -14.57 -4.67 -21.06
N LYS A 284 -13.71 -5.53 -21.62
CA LYS A 284 -14.11 -6.52 -22.63
C LYS A 284 -14.91 -7.72 -22.10
N LYS A 285 -15.01 -7.94 -20.79
CA LYS A 285 -15.66 -9.14 -20.22
C LYS A 285 -17.19 -9.10 -20.23
N LYS A 286 -17.83 -7.99 -20.62
CA LYS A 286 -19.31 -7.86 -20.68
C LYS A 286 -19.92 -8.14 -22.06
N GLN A 287 -19.11 -8.27 -23.13
CA GLN A 287 -19.64 -8.49 -24.47
C GLN A 287 -19.89 -9.97 -24.81
N ASN A 288 -19.28 -10.90 -24.08
CA ASN A 288 -19.39 -12.35 -24.35
C ASN A 288 -20.35 -13.10 -23.41
N SER A 289 -21.21 -12.41 -22.66
CA SER A 289 -22.23 -13.00 -21.79
C SER A 289 -23.62 -12.45 -22.09
N LYS A 290 -23.93 -12.18 -23.37
CA LYS A 290 -25.29 -12.01 -23.88
C LYS A 290 -25.61 -13.11 -24.87
#